data_54fe2e871fa05713cc189d403a39415f
#
_entry.id   54fe2e871fa05713cc189d403a39415f
#
_cell.length_a   1.000
_cell.length_b   1.000
_cell.length_c   1.000
_cell.angle_alpha   90.00
_cell.angle_beta   90.00
_cell.angle_gamma   90.00
#
_symmetry.space_group_name_H-M   'P 1'
#
loop_
_entity.id
_entity.type
_entity.pdbx_description
1 polymer ?
#
loop_
_entity_poly.entity_id
_entity_poly.type
_entity_poly.pdbx_seq_one_letter_code
_entity_poly.pdbx_strand_id
1 'polypeptide(L)'
;LERIGIIWKHLNFTWKSTVRNLIRYKKRFFMTIFGIGGCMALMVVGFGLKDCIYEIVSLQYEKVQFYDAATYMSDDISEENRQQLHDYLDQNADIKETIEARMQKTDVKSASGKKTLYLMVPSDNEKIEDFLSFHSRTNKDEVYSLKKDEVILTEKMASLLNVKVGDELTIEDEDRGDQTVTVGAICENYMSHYLYLSPEKYEELYGVPAEYNTIIYSVKDGKDDQIEKIGTKLLSMDGVLNVSYTSSIEGRLDDML
;
A
#
# COMPACT_ATOMS: atom_id res chain seq x y z
N LEU A 1 -26.45 -47.70 -5.19
CA LEU A 1 -25.37 -47.95 -4.21
C LEU A 1 -24.79 -49.35 -4.35
N GLU A 2 -25.59 -50.30 -4.64
CA GLU A 2 -25.17 -51.71 -4.83
C GLU A 2 -24.25 -51.93 -6.07
N ARG A 3 -24.19 -50.92 -6.99
CA ARG A 3 -23.30 -50.94 -8.14
C ARG A 3 -21.80 -50.65 -7.79
N ILE A 4 -21.50 -50.12 -6.62
CA ILE A 4 -20.13 -49.93 -6.13
C ILE A 4 -19.76 -51.13 -5.24
N GLY A 5 -19.70 -52.34 -5.82
CA GLY A 5 -19.58 -53.58 -5.12
C GLY A 5 -18.32 -53.78 -4.27
N ILE A 6 -17.24 -53.06 -4.60
CA ILE A 6 -15.95 -53.21 -3.90
C ILE A 6 -16.02 -52.62 -2.48
N ILE A 7 -16.58 -51.40 -2.33
CA ILE A 7 -16.72 -50.71 -1.02
C ILE A 7 -17.86 -51.34 -0.21
N TRP A 8 -18.97 -51.73 -0.88
CA TRP A 8 -20.15 -52.28 -0.20
C TRP A 8 -19.91 -53.63 0.46
N LYS A 9 -19.02 -54.46 -0.08
CA LYS A 9 -18.69 -55.78 0.51
C LYS A 9 -17.94 -55.70 1.85
N HIS A 10 -17.13 -54.63 2.04
CA HIS A 10 -16.31 -54.48 3.24
C HIS A 10 -17.00 -53.69 4.38
N LEU A 11 -18.22 -53.18 4.17
CA LEU A 11 -18.97 -52.45 5.19
C LEU A 11 -19.76 -53.40 6.13
N ASN A 12 -19.67 -53.16 7.44
CA ASN A 12 -20.47 -53.84 8.43
C ASN A 12 -21.97 -53.49 8.30
N PHE A 13 -22.85 -54.31 8.86
CA PHE A 13 -24.31 -54.12 8.80
C PHE A 13 -24.74 -52.71 9.27
N THR A 14 -24.16 -52.22 10.35
CA THR A 14 -24.46 -50.88 10.90
C THR A 14 -24.17 -49.78 9.88
N TRP A 15 -23.02 -49.81 9.23
CA TRP A 15 -22.65 -48.84 8.17
C TRP A 15 -23.55 -48.93 6.96
N LYS A 16 -23.91 -50.12 6.53
CA LYS A 16 -24.88 -50.32 5.41
C LYS A 16 -26.25 -49.75 5.74
N SER A 17 -26.74 -49.91 6.97
CA SER A 17 -28.01 -49.34 7.45
C SER A 17 -27.93 -47.82 7.50
N THR A 18 -26.85 -47.25 8.05
CA THR A 18 -26.63 -45.78 8.11
C THR A 18 -26.62 -45.15 6.74
N VAL A 19 -25.87 -45.71 5.78
CA VAL A 19 -25.81 -45.18 4.39
C VAL A 19 -27.18 -45.25 3.71
N ARG A 20 -27.94 -46.35 3.88
CA ARG A 20 -29.31 -46.45 3.36
C ARG A 20 -30.23 -45.39 3.95
N ASN A 21 -30.15 -45.12 5.24
CA ASN A 21 -30.93 -44.07 5.91
C ASN A 21 -30.56 -42.67 5.41
N LEU A 22 -29.25 -42.36 5.28
CA LEU A 22 -28.77 -41.08 4.73
C LEU A 22 -29.33 -40.83 3.35
N ILE A 23 -29.35 -41.85 2.49
CA ILE A 23 -29.85 -41.70 1.11
C ILE A 23 -31.38 -41.59 1.07
N ARG A 24 -32.06 -42.29 1.95
CA ARG A 24 -33.54 -42.18 2.07
C ARG A 24 -33.94 -40.75 2.44
N TYR A 25 -33.20 -40.13 3.38
CA TYR A 25 -33.46 -38.76 3.86
C TYR A 25 -32.50 -37.73 3.33
N LYS A 26 -31.99 -37.89 2.12
CA LYS A 26 -30.97 -37.04 1.49
C LYS A 26 -31.28 -35.54 1.57
N LYS A 27 -32.54 -35.12 1.41
CA LYS A 27 -32.92 -33.69 1.53
C LYS A 27 -32.60 -33.15 2.92
N ARG A 28 -32.97 -33.86 3.98
CA ARG A 28 -32.74 -33.46 5.37
C ARG A 28 -31.23 -33.48 5.70
N PHE A 29 -30.50 -34.48 5.22
CA PHE A 29 -29.06 -34.60 5.36
C PHE A 29 -28.30 -33.43 4.72
N PHE A 30 -28.59 -33.10 3.47
CA PHE A 30 -27.99 -31.97 2.79
C PHE A 30 -28.36 -30.62 3.42
N MET A 31 -29.61 -30.45 3.87
CA MET A 31 -30.05 -29.24 4.54
C MET A 31 -29.29 -28.99 5.84
N THR A 32 -29.03 -30.07 6.63
CA THR A 32 -28.23 -29.97 7.85
C THR A 32 -26.75 -29.65 7.54
N ILE A 33 -26.13 -30.32 6.56
CA ILE A 33 -24.74 -30.06 6.16
C ILE A 33 -24.56 -28.64 5.65
N PHE A 34 -25.43 -28.19 4.74
CA PHE A 34 -25.33 -26.82 4.20
C PHE A 34 -25.64 -25.76 5.26
N GLY A 35 -26.54 -26.04 6.21
CA GLY A 35 -26.83 -25.11 7.30
C GLY A 35 -25.62 -24.95 8.22
N ILE A 36 -25.12 -26.04 8.79
CA ILE A 36 -23.96 -26.00 9.72
C ILE A 36 -22.68 -25.62 8.98
N GLY A 37 -22.41 -26.27 7.85
CA GLY A 37 -21.20 -26.04 7.07
C GLY A 37 -21.16 -24.62 6.48
N GLY A 38 -22.30 -24.07 6.07
CA GLY A 38 -22.41 -22.68 5.59
C GLY A 38 -22.10 -21.67 6.70
N CYS A 39 -22.64 -21.85 7.89
CA CYS A 39 -22.31 -20.98 9.03
C CYS A 39 -20.81 -21.05 9.40
N MET A 40 -20.25 -22.24 9.46
CA MET A 40 -18.82 -22.41 9.74
C MET A 40 -17.94 -21.80 8.65
N ALA A 41 -18.31 -21.98 7.38
CA ALA A 41 -17.59 -21.39 6.26
C ALA A 41 -17.58 -19.85 6.33
N LEU A 42 -18.74 -19.24 6.65
CA LEU A 42 -18.81 -17.78 6.82
C LEU A 42 -17.93 -17.28 7.98
N MET A 43 -17.89 -17.98 9.10
CA MET A 43 -17.00 -17.65 10.22
C MET A 43 -15.53 -17.72 9.81
N VAL A 44 -15.12 -18.81 9.14
CA VAL A 44 -13.74 -18.98 8.68
C VAL A 44 -13.34 -17.89 7.68
N VAL A 45 -14.25 -17.55 6.73
CA VAL A 45 -14.01 -16.48 5.78
C VAL A 45 -13.90 -15.12 6.50
N GLY A 46 -14.78 -14.83 7.47
CA GLY A 46 -14.76 -13.58 8.22
C GLY A 46 -13.45 -13.39 9.00
N PHE A 47 -13.04 -14.38 9.79
CA PHE A 47 -11.79 -14.32 10.54
C PHE A 47 -10.57 -14.31 9.62
N GLY A 48 -10.54 -15.14 8.57
CA GLY A 48 -9.44 -15.15 7.62
C GLY A 48 -9.28 -13.85 6.87
N LEU A 49 -10.39 -13.16 6.51
CA LEU A 49 -10.32 -11.84 5.90
C LEU A 49 -9.79 -10.79 6.86
N LYS A 50 -10.24 -10.83 8.13
CA LYS A 50 -9.71 -9.97 9.19
C LYS A 50 -8.19 -10.12 9.31
N ASP A 51 -7.71 -11.36 9.50
CA ASP A 51 -6.28 -11.65 9.66
C ASP A 51 -5.46 -11.18 8.44
N CYS A 52 -5.96 -11.39 7.21
CA CYS A 52 -5.30 -10.92 6.00
C CYS A 52 -5.17 -9.38 5.94
N ILE A 53 -6.20 -8.65 6.39
CA ILE A 53 -6.16 -7.18 6.40
C ILE A 53 -5.12 -6.68 7.41
N TYR A 54 -5.09 -7.25 8.61
CA TYR A 54 -4.07 -6.89 9.62
C TYR A 54 -2.65 -7.19 9.12
N GLU A 55 -2.43 -8.34 8.47
CA GLU A 55 -1.13 -8.68 7.92
C GLU A 55 -0.67 -7.69 6.84
N ILE A 56 -1.59 -7.22 5.98
CA ILE A 56 -1.28 -6.19 4.97
C ILE A 56 -0.80 -4.90 5.65
N VAL A 57 -1.47 -4.44 6.70
CA VAL A 57 -1.10 -3.23 7.43
C VAL A 57 0.26 -3.37 8.11
N SER A 58 0.47 -4.48 8.84
CA SER A 58 1.76 -4.76 9.46
C SER A 58 2.90 -4.81 8.43
N LEU A 59 2.70 -5.51 7.29
CA LEU A 59 3.70 -5.55 6.22
C LEU A 59 3.99 -4.17 5.63
N GLN A 60 2.96 -3.34 5.42
CA GLN A 60 3.12 -2.01 4.87
C GLN A 60 3.92 -1.10 5.80
N TYR A 61 3.57 -1.04 7.09
CA TYR A 61 4.12 -0.07 8.03
C TYR A 61 5.32 -0.56 8.84
N GLU A 62 5.57 -1.87 8.89
CA GLU A 62 6.78 -2.41 9.51
C GLU A 62 7.93 -2.67 8.53
N LYS A 63 7.61 -2.85 7.20
CA LYS A 63 8.62 -3.28 6.22
C LYS A 63 8.78 -2.38 5.02
N VAL A 64 7.77 -1.57 4.68
CA VAL A 64 7.79 -0.72 3.49
C VAL A 64 7.85 0.75 3.86
N GLN A 65 7.04 1.21 4.82
CA GLN A 65 6.95 2.60 5.24
C GLN A 65 7.31 2.74 6.71
N PHE A 66 8.32 3.56 7.02
CA PHE A 66 8.87 3.73 8.37
C PHE A 66 8.58 5.10 8.98
N TYR A 67 7.73 5.91 8.34
CA TYR A 67 7.35 7.22 8.85
C TYR A 67 5.99 7.20 9.54
N ASP A 68 5.78 8.16 10.43
CA ASP A 68 4.58 8.25 11.26
C ASP A 68 3.48 9.09 10.62
N ALA A 69 3.84 10.13 9.86
CA ALA A 69 2.87 10.97 9.18
C ALA A 69 3.43 11.69 7.95
N ALA A 70 2.50 12.13 7.09
CA ALA A 70 2.77 12.96 5.92
C ALA A 70 1.81 14.16 5.90
N THR A 71 2.36 15.36 5.76
CA THR A 71 1.62 16.62 5.64
C THR A 71 1.62 17.07 4.19
N TYR A 72 0.44 17.27 3.64
CA TYR A 72 0.24 17.73 2.26
C TYR A 72 -0.05 19.23 2.25
N MET A 73 0.72 19.96 1.46
CA MET A 73 0.62 21.40 1.29
C MET A 73 -0.04 21.74 -0.05
N SER A 74 -0.61 22.93 -0.13
CA SER A 74 -1.06 23.50 -1.40
C SER A 74 0.15 23.81 -2.30
N ASP A 75 0.02 23.58 -3.59
CA ASP A 75 1.05 24.00 -4.56
C ASP A 75 1.23 25.54 -4.57
N ASP A 76 0.21 26.31 -4.15
CA ASP A 76 0.22 27.78 -4.04
C ASP A 76 0.63 28.29 -2.64
N ILE A 77 1.19 27.45 -1.75
CA ILE A 77 1.61 27.88 -0.42
C ILE A 77 2.64 28.99 -0.50
N SER A 78 2.46 30.06 0.29
CA SER A 78 3.44 31.14 0.35
C SER A 78 4.75 30.68 1.01
N GLU A 79 5.88 31.25 0.58
CA GLU A 79 7.19 30.95 1.19
C GLU A 79 7.21 31.22 2.71
N GLU A 80 6.48 32.27 3.17
CA GLU A 80 6.36 32.56 4.59
C GLU A 80 5.67 31.41 5.34
N ASN A 81 4.55 30.90 4.84
CA ASN A 81 3.83 29.78 5.45
C ASN A 81 4.63 28.48 5.38
N ARG A 82 5.33 28.23 4.27
CA ARG A 82 6.25 27.10 4.13
C ARG A 82 7.35 27.16 5.19
N GLN A 83 7.97 28.32 5.35
CA GLN A 83 9.02 28.51 6.36
C GLN A 83 8.50 28.30 7.80
N GLN A 84 7.28 28.77 8.09
CA GLN A 84 6.65 28.54 9.40
C GLN A 84 6.43 27.04 9.68
N LEU A 85 6.08 26.25 8.66
CA LEU A 85 5.96 24.79 8.79
C LEU A 85 7.32 24.14 9.09
N HIS A 86 8.36 24.51 8.37
CA HIS A 86 9.72 24.02 8.61
C HIS A 86 10.21 24.41 10.00
N ASP A 87 10.07 25.68 10.38
CA ASP A 87 10.47 26.17 11.69
C ASP A 87 9.77 25.42 12.84
N TYR A 88 8.48 25.11 12.66
CA TYR A 88 7.73 24.33 13.64
C TYR A 88 8.25 22.90 13.75
N LEU A 89 8.50 22.22 12.64
CA LEU A 89 9.01 20.85 12.64
C LEU A 89 10.44 20.78 13.19
N ASP A 90 11.32 21.70 12.81
CA ASP A 90 12.71 21.74 13.22
C ASP A 90 12.86 22.08 14.72
N GLN A 91 11.99 22.94 15.26
CA GLN A 91 11.97 23.32 16.69
C GLN A 91 11.26 22.30 17.58
N ASN A 92 10.52 21.37 16.99
CA ASN A 92 9.76 20.40 17.77
C ASN A 92 10.68 19.26 18.22
N ALA A 93 10.91 19.18 19.53
CA ALA A 93 11.81 18.18 20.13
C ALA A 93 11.35 16.72 19.93
N ASP A 94 10.07 16.50 19.64
CA ASP A 94 9.48 15.18 19.43
C ASP A 94 9.73 14.66 18.01
N ILE A 95 10.05 15.53 17.04
CA ILE A 95 10.37 15.13 15.67
C ILE A 95 11.77 14.47 15.65
N LYS A 96 11.85 13.33 15.01
CA LYS A 96 13.08 12.60 14.78
C LYS A 96 13.76 13.05 13.49
N GLU A 97 13.03 12.95 12.39
CA GLU A 97 13.51 13.25 11.04
C GLU A 97 12.36 13.73 10.16
N THR A 98 12.68 14.53 9.16
CA THR A 98 11.75 15.02 8.14
C THR A 98 12.36 14.89 6.75
N ILE A 99 11.55 14.69 5.73
CA ILE A 99 11.94 14.79 4.33
C ILE A 99 10.82 15.43 3.53
N GLU A 100 11.17 16.29 2.59
CA GLU A 100 10.22 16.82 1.63
C GLU A 100 10.08 15.88 0.43
N ALA A 101 8.89 15.87 -0.16
CA ALA A 101 8.63 15.17 -1.40
C ALA A 101 7.61 15.93 -2.26
N ARG A 102 7.69 15.77 -3.57
CA ARG A 102 6.58 16.07 -4.44
C ARG A 102 5.68 14.85 -4.56
N MET A 103 4.42 15.03 -4.24
CA MET A 103 3.38 14.01 -4.42
C MET A 103 2.36 14.51 -5.43
N GLN A 104 2.25 13.83 -6.56
CA GLN A 104 1.32 14.19 -7.62
C GLN A 104 0.56 12.96 -8.11
N LYS A 105 -0.76 13.07 -8.17
CA LYS A 105 -1.57 12.04 -8.81
C LYS A 105 -1.45 12.19 -10.32
N THR A 106 -1.01 11.15 -11.00
CA THR A 106 -0.79 11.18 -12.44
C THR A 106 -1.26 9.90 -13.12
N ASP A 107 -1.48 9.96 -14.38
CA ASP A 107 -1.83 8.82 -15.21
C ASP A 107 -0.59 8.29 -15.92
N VAL A 108 -0.43 6.98 -15.89
CA VAL A 108 0.64 6.30 -16.61
C VAL A 108 0.06 5.33 -17.63
N LYS A 109 0.72 5.21 -18.76
CA LYS A 109 0.29 4.40 -19.90
C LYS A 109 1.37 3.40 -20.28
N SER A 110 0.95 2.19 -20.59
CA SER A 110 1.75 1.13 -21.21
C SER A 110 1.04 0.59 -22.45
N ALA A 111 1.62 -0.38 -23.12
CA ALA A 111 0.98 -1.12 -24.21
C ALA A 111 -0.33 -1.81 -23.77
N SER A 112 -0.47 -2.15 -22.47
CA SER A 112 -1.62 -2.86 -21.91
C SER A 112 -2.74 -1.94 -21.42
N GLY A 113 -2.54 -0.61 -21.39
CA GLY A 113 -3.55 0.35 -21.01
C GLY A 113 -3.03 1.49 -20.15
N LYS A 114 -3.97 2.26 -19.61
CA LYS A 114 -3.75 3.44 -18.77
C LYS A 114 -4.19 3.19 -17.34
N LYS A 115 -3.42 3.66 -16.37
CA LYS A 115 -3.73 3.58 -14.93
C LYS A 115 -3.27 4.82 -14.21
N THR A 116 -3.97 5.17 -13.14
CA THR A 116 -3.62 6.29 -12.26
C THR A 116 -2.79 5.80 -11.08
N LEU A 117 -1.74 6.54 -10.74
CA LEU A 117 -0.88 6.31 -9.57
C LEU A 117 -0.41 7.64 -8.96
N TYR A 118 0.35 7.56 -7.88
CA TYR A 118 1.06 8.70 -7.31
C TYR A 118 2.50 8.72 -7.80
N LEU A 119 2.88 9.81 -8.46
CA LEU A 119 4.27 10.13 -8.72
C LEU A 119 4.85 10.72 -7.44
N MET A 120 5.94 10.15 -6.96
CA MET A 120 6.66 10.62 -5.77
C MET A 120 8.11 10.94 -6.12
N VAL A 121 8.51 12.17 -5.81
CA VAL A 121 9.88 12.66 -6.00
C VAL A 121 10.37 13.17 -4.64
N PRO A 122 11.25 12.44 -3.93
CA PRO A 122 11.83 12.92 -2.67
C PRO A 122 12.80 14.06 -2.90
N SER A 123 13.08 14.85 -1.88
CA SER A 123 14.11 15.89 -1.94
C SER A 123 15.53 15.36 -1.88
N ASP A 124 15.71 14.12 -1.40
CA ASP A 124 17.00 13.46 -1.22
C ASP A 124 16.85 11.95 -1.42
N ASN A 125 17.66 11.40 -2.34
CA ASN A 125 17.61 10.00 -2.75
C ASN A 125 18.14 9.03 -1.69
N GLU A 126 19.09 9.47 -0.85
CA GLU A 126 19.65 8.65 0.23
C GLU A 126 18.74 8.73 1.46
N LYS A 127 18.30 9.93 1.81
CA LYS A 127 17.48 10.16 3.00
C LYS A 127 16.10 9.51 2.92
N ILE A 128 15.53 9.34 1.71
CA ILE A 128 14.23 8.66 1.55
C ILE A 128 14.26 7.21 2.03
N GLU A 129 15.42 6.55 2.02
CA GLU A 129 15.59 5.17 2.47
C GLU A 129 15.40 5.01 4.00
N ASP A 130 15.50 6.09 4.77
CA ASP A 130 15.14 6.10 6.20
C ASP A 130 13.62 6.08 6.43
N PHE A 131 12.84 6.44 5.41
CA PHE A 131 11.38 6.53 5.46
C PHE A 131 10.67 5.45 4.64
N LEU A 132 11.31 4.93 3.59
CA LEU A 132 10.76 3.93 2.68
C LEU A 132 11.80 2.85 2.36
N SER A 133 11.36 1.60 2.35
CA SER A 133 12.19 0.49 1.88
C SER A 133 11.75 0.06 0.49
N PHE A 134 12.66 0.14 -0.46
CA PHE A 134 12.45 -0.36 -1.82
C PHE A 134 13.05 -1.75 -1.95
N HIS A 135 12.27 -2.79 -1.73
CA HIS A 135 12.75 -4.18 -1.79
C HIS A 135 11.82 -5.06 -2.64
N SER A 136 12.34 -6.19 -3.07
CA SER A 136 11.57 -7.19 -3.81
C SER A 136 10.78 -8.08 -2.85
N ARG A 137 9.49 -8.33 -3.13
CA ARG A 137 8.68 -9.27 -2.37
C ARG A 137 9.17 -10.72 -2.50
N THR A 138 9.66 -11.09 -3.68
CA THR A 138 10.07 -12.45 -3.98
C THR A 138 11.48 -12.78 -3.52
N ASN A 139 12.36 -11.77 -3.47
CA ASN A 139 13.74 -11.89 -3.01
C ASN A 139 14.02 -10.80 -1.97
N LYS A 140 13.86 -11.13 -0.69
CA LYS A 140 13.98 -10.18 0.42
C LYS A 140 15.39 -9.58 0.60
N ASP A 141 16.41 -10.23 0.03
CA ASP A 141 17.79 -9.74 0.05
C ASP A 141 18.04 -8.71 -1.07
N GLU A 142 17.10 -8.54 -1.98
CA GLU A 142 17.19 -7.60 -3.09
C GLU A 142 16.52 -6.27 -2.71
N VAL A 143 17.36 -5.34 -2.26
CA VAL A 143 17.00 -3.98 -1.90
C VAL A 143 17.45 -3.03 -3.01
N TYR A 144 16.58 -2.13 -3.41
CA TYR A 144 16.83 -1.13 -4.43
C TYR A 144 17.07 0.24 -3.77
N SER A 145 17.96 1.02 -4.36
CA SER A 145 18.17 2.42 -4.00
C SER A 145 17.62 3.30 -5.13
N LEU A 146 17.03 4.43 -4.78
CA LEU A 146 16.53 5.39 -5.77
C LEU A 146 17.73 6.17 -6.36
N LYS A 147 18.38 5.57 -7.37
CA LYS A 147 19.51 6.19 -8.05
C LYS A 147 19.07 7.27 -9.03
N LYS A 148 20.02 8.10 -9.42
CA LYS A 148 19.82 9.27 -10.28
C LYS A 148 19.01 9.01 -11.56
N ASP A 149 19.20 7.87 -12.21
CA ASP A 149 18.54 7.52 -13.47
C ASP A 149 17.49 6.42 -13.32
N GLU A 150 17.24 5.94 -12.09
CA GLU A 150 16.32 4.84 -11.85
C GLU A 150 14.90 5.33 -11.56
N VAL A 151 13.95 4.54 -12.05
CA VAL A 151 12.53 4.69 -11.81
C VAL A 151 12.03 3.43 -11.14
N ILE A 152 11.45 3.56 -9.94
CA ILE A 152 10.96 2.43 -9.18
C ILE A 152 9.42 2.42 -9.24
N LEU A 153 8.85 1.29 -9.65
CA LEU A 153 7.40 1.10 -9.76
C LEU A 153 6.91 0.09 -8.72
N THR A 154 5.75 0.33 -8.15
CA THR A 154 5.14 -0.63 -7.22
C THR A 154 4.64 -1.88 -7.95
N GLU A 155 4.81 -3.06 -7.34
CA GLU A 155 4.55 -4.39 -7.92
C GLU A 155 3.13 -4.54 -8.48
N LYS A 156 2.12 -4.08 -7.72
CA LYS A 156 0.73 -4.17 -8.17
C LYS A 156 0.48 -3.36 -9.44
N MET A 157 1.08 -2.17 -9.54
CA MET A 157 0.97 -1.33 -10.73
C MET A 157 1.68 -1.96 -11.91
N ALA A 158 2.88 -2.51 -11.72
CA ALA A 158 3.59 -3.26 -12.75
C ALA A 158 2.76 -4.43 -13.30
N SER A 159 2.09 -5.16 -12.41
CA SER A 159 1.16 -6.24 -12.80
C SER A 159 -0.06 -5.73 -13.57
N LEU A 160 -0.67 -4.61 -13.15
CA LEU A 160 -1.85 -4.03 -13.81
C LEU A 160 -1.54 -3.46 -15.19
N LEU A 161 -0.35 -2.93 -15.38
CA LEU A 161 0.15 -2.38 -16.64
C LEU A 161 0.86 -3.43 -17.50
N ASN A 162 1.04 -4.64 -16.96
CA ASN A 162 1.77 -5.75 -17.56
C ASN A 162 3.18 -5.34 -18.04
N VAL A 163 3.91 -4.65 -17.18
CA VAL A 163 5.29 -4.18 -17.43
C VAL A 163 6.27 -4.86 -16.49
N LYS A 164 7.52 -4.95 -16.94
CA LYS A 164 8.66 -5.54 -16.23
C LYS A 164 9.80 -4.54 -16.15
N VAL A 165 10.81 -4.87 -15.36
CA VAL A 165 12.08 -4.12 -15.35
C VAL A 165 12.65 -4.07 -16.76
N GLY A 166 13.00 -2.87 -17.22
CA GLY A 166 13.48 -2.56 -18.57
C GLY A 166 12.40 -2.13 -19.57
N ASP A 167 11.12 -2.25 -19.23
CA ASP A 167 10.03 -1.79 -20.11
C ASP A 167 9.83 -0.27 -19.96
N GLU A 168 9.28 0.34 -21.00
CA GLU A 168 8.96 1.75 -21.02
C GLU A 168 7.53 2.02 -20.51
N LEU A 169 7.39 3.11 -19.76
CA LEU A 169 6.13 3.71 -19.34
C LEU A 169 6.03 5.15 -19.79
N THR A 170 4.85 5.59 -20.19
CA THR A 170 4.57 7.00 -20.47
C THR A 170 3.81 7.59 -19.30
N ILE A 171 4.36 8.65 -18.69
CA ILE A 171 3.71 9.50 -17.70
C ILE A 171 2.97 10.58 -18.47
N GLU A 172 1.65 10.64 -18.32
CA GLU A 172 0.85 11.67 -18.98
C GLU A 172 0.87 12.95 -18.14
N ASP A 173 1.20 14.06 -18.76
CA ASP A 173 1.19 15.39 -18.15
C ASP A 173 0.59 16.39 -19.16
N GLU A 174 -0.63 16.88 -18.86
CA GLU A 174 -1.36 17.79 -19.77
C GLU A 174 -0.68 19.15 -19.92
N ASP A 175 0.05 19.60 -18.89
CA ASP A 175 0.67 20.93 -18.87
C ASP A 175 2.08 20.93 -19.48
N ARG A 176 2.84 19.86 -19.28
CA ARG A 176 4.27 19.77 -19.63
C ARG A 176 4.57 18.76 -20.73
N GLY A 177 3.55 18.03 -21.18
CA GLY A 177 3.64 16.99 -22.20
C GLY A 177 4.09 15.63 -21.65
N ASP A 178 3.69 14.59 -22.35
CA ASP A 178 3.93 13.20 -21.98
C ASP A 178 5.43 12.88 -21.89
N GLN A 179 5.84 12.21 -20.82
CA GLN A 179 7.22 11.81 -20.58
C GLN A 179 7.35 10.29 -20.60
N THR A 180 8.38 9.78 -21.25
CA THR A 180 8.67 8.33 -21.28
C THR A 180 9.81 8.00 -20.33
N VAL A 181 9.59 6.99 -19.49
CA VAL A 181 10.57 6.51 -18.52
C VAL A 181 10.74 4.99 -18.63
N THR A 182 11.91 4.49 -18.30
CA THR A 182 12.19 3.05 -18.24
C THR A 182 12.09 2.57 -16.80
N VAL A 183 11.36 1.48 -16.56
CA VAL A 183 11.23 0.87 -15.23
C VAL A 183 12.57 0.25 -14.84
N GLY A 184 13.25 0.81 -13.85
CA GLY A 184 14.54 0.33 -13.33
C GLY A 184 14.38 -0.78 -12.30
N ALA A 185 13.38 -0.64 -11.41
CA ALA A 185 13.09 -1.64 -10.38
C ALA A 185 11.58 -1.74 -10.10
N ILE A 186 11.16 -2.88 -9.53
CA ILE A 186 9.79 -3.11 -9.08
C ILE A 186 9.83 -3.49 -7.61
N CYS A 187 9.22 -2.64 -6.75
CA CYS A 187 9.26 -2.81 -5.31
C CYS A 187 7.94 -3.34 -4.73
N GLU A 188 8.05 -4.00 -3.58
CA GLU A 188 6.91 -4.43 -2.77
C GLU A 188 6.15 -3.21 -2.25
N ASN A 189 4.82 -3.24 -2.33
CA ASN A 189 3.94 -2.25 -1.72
C ASN A 189 2.51 -2.78 -1.67
N TYR A 190 1.79 -2.49 -0.59
CA TYR A 190 0.46 -3.03 -0.34
C TYR A 190 -0.64 -1.95 -0.39
N MET A 191 -0.30 -0.70 -0.08
CA MET A 191 -1.26 0.40 -0.02
C MET A 191 -0.91 1.47 -1.05
N SER A 192 -1.92 1.88 -1.82
CA SER A 192 -1.76 2.82 -2.94
C SER A 192 -0.81 2.30 -4.03
N HIS A 193 -0.55 3.12 -5.01
CA HIS A 193 0.31 2.78 -6.14
C HIS A 193 1.23 3.96 -6.42
N TYR A 194 2.52 3.68 -6.50
CA TYR A 194 3.53 4.71 -6.65
C TYR A 194 4.45 4.46 -7.83
N LEU A 195 4.92 5.54 -8.41
CA LEU A 195 6.07 5.65 -9.28
C LEU A 195 7.05 6.60 -8.61
N TYR A 196 8.22 6.10 -8.25
CA TYR A 196 9.26 6.88 -7.59
C TYR A 196 10.29 7.34 -8.61
N LEU A 197 10.57 8.63 -8.63
CA LEU A 197 11.61 9.25 -9.45
C LEU A 197 12.61 9.97 -8.55
N SER A 198 13.88 9.95 -8.93
CA SER A 198 14.85 10.85 -8.31
C SER A 198 14.60 12.32 -8.67
N PRO A 199 15.02 13.29 -7.84
CA PRO A 199 14.95 14.72 -8.19
C PRO A 199 15.61 15.03 -9.53
N GLU A 200 16.76 14.41 -9.76
CA GLU A 200 17.53 14.62 -11.00
C GLU A 200 16.80 14.05 -12.21
N LYS A 201 16.16 12.88 -12.06
CA LYS A 201 15.37 12.30 -13.16
C LYS A 201 14.15 13.14 -13.46
N TYR A 202 13.51 13.70 -12.44
CA TYR A 202 12.40 14.62 -12.61
C TYR A 202 12.85 15.89 -13.37
N GLU A 203 13.97 16.50 -12.97
CA GLU A 203 14.51 17.68 -13.64
C GLU A 203 14.94 17.38 -15.09
N GLU A 204 15.52 16.21 -15.36
CA GLU A 204 15.83 15.75 -16.72
C GLU A 204 14.59 15.67 -17.61
N LEU A 205 13.48 15.11 -17.07
CA LEU A 205 12.25 14.91 -17.82
C LEU A 205 11.47 16.21 -18.08
N TYR A 206 11.40 17.08 -17.08
CA TYR A 206 10.54 18.26 -17.11
C TYR A 206 11.30 19.58 -17.31
N GLY A 207 12.62 19.57 -17.24
CA GLY A 207 13.47 20.76 -17.44
C GLY A 207 13.42 21.77 -16.28
N VAL A 208 12.76 21.42 -15.17
CA VAL A 208 12.61 22.23 -13.96
C VAL A 208 12.75 21.35 -12.72
N PRO A 209 13.30 21.88 -11.61
CA PRO A 209 13.35 21.13 -10.35
C PRO A 209 11.93 20.82 -9.83
N ALA A 210 11.83 19.76 -9.04
CA ALA A 210 10.58 19.38 -8.39
C ALA A 210 10.21 20.41 -7.30
N GLU A 211 8.99 20.93 -7.35
CA GLU A 211 8.43 21.74 -6.27
C GLU A 211 7.78 20.79 -5.25
N TYR A 212 8.30 20.77 -4.03
CA TYR A 212 7.84 19.85 -2.99
C TYR A 212 6.56 20.37 -2.35
N ASN A 213 5.57 19.52 -2.23
CA ASN A 213 4.26 19.80 -1.66
C ASN A 213 3.87 18.86 -0.51
N THR A 214 4.80 18.04 -0.06
CA THR A 214 4.56 17.08 1.00
C THR A 214 5.76 17.03 1.93
N ILE A 215 5.53 17.05 3.25
CA ILE A 215 6.54 16.82 4.26
C ILE A 215 6.21 15.51 4.97
N ILE A 216 7.13 14.55 4.88
CA ILE A 216 7.06 13.26 5.56
C ILE A 216 7.92 13.35 6.81
N TYR A 217 7.44 12.84 7.95
CA TYR A 217 8.18 12.92 9.21
C TYR A 217 7.98 11.71 10.10
N SER A 218 9.00 11.45 10.93
CA SER A 218 9.00 10.45 11.98
C SER A 218 9.11 11.11 13.35
N VAL A 219 8.45 10.53 14.35
CA VAL A 219 8.41 11.01 15.75
C VAL A 219 9.27 10.09 16.62
N LYS A 220 10.02 10.64 17.58
CA LYS A 220 11.03 9.89 18.36
C LYS A 220 10.48 8.69 19.12
N ASP A 221 9.35 8.84 19.77
CA ASP A 221 8.75 7.78 20.59
C ASP A 221 7.61 7.04 19.85
N GLY A 222 7.20 7.51 18.66
CA GLY A 222 6.14 6.93 17.85
C GLY A 222 4.78 6.83 18.56
N LYS A 223 4.51 7.69 19.57
CA LYS A 223 3.25 7.68 20.31
C LYS A 223 2.14 8.39 19.55
N ASP A 224 1.03 7.72 19.38
CA ASP A 224 -0.14 8.23 18.64
C ASP A 224 -0.58 9.61 19.10
N ASP A 225 -0.69 9.84 20.41
CA ASP A 225 -1.06 11.15 20.97
C ASP A 225 -0.12 12.30 20.56
N GLN A 226 1.18 12.01 20.41
CA GLN A 226 2.17 12.99 19.99
C GLN A 226 2.07 13.24 18.48
N ILE A 227 1.94 12.19 17.69
CA ILE A 227 1.78 12.26 16.23
C ILE A 227 0.50 13.06 15.90
N GLU A 228 -0.61 12.75 16.56
CA GLU A 228 -1.89 13.42 16.35
C GLU A 228 -1.85 14.90 16.78
N LYS A 229 -1.18 15.22 17.89
CA LYS A 229 -0.99 16.60 18.35
C LYS A 229 -0.16 17.43 17.36
N ILE A 230 0.94 16.88 16.84
CA ILE A 230 1.79 17.52 15.83
C ILE A 230 0.97 17.76 14.56
N GLY A 231 0.31 16.75 14.06
CA GLY A 231 -0.48 16.84 12.84
C GLY A 231 -1.68 17.78 12.96
N THR A 232 -2.36 17.83 14.12
CA THR A 232 -3.44 18.78 14.37
C THR A 232 -2.91 20.23 14.33
N LYS A 233 -1.72 20.45 14.88
CA LYS A 233 -1.07 21.76 14.82
C LYS A 233 -0.70 22.15 13.40
N LEU A 234 -0.11 21.23 12.63
CA LEU A 234 0.23 21.44 11.21
C LEU A 234 -1.02 21.72 10.38
N LEU A 235 -2.10 20.95 10.60
CA LEU A 235 -3.38 21.15 9.89
C LEU A 235 -4.02 22.51 10.17
N SER A 236 -3.69 23.16 11.29
CA SER A 236 -4.15 24.52 11.62
C SER A 236 -3.33 25.63 10.97
N MET A 237 -2.26 25.31 10.26
CA MET A 237 -1.41 26.29 9.58
C MET A 237 -1.92 26.57 8.16
N ASP A 238 -1.78 27.80 7.72
CA ASP A 238 -2.23 28.22 6.39
C ASP A 238 -1.39 27.53 5.29
N GLY A 239 -2.09 27.01 4.29
CA GLY A 239 -1.47 26.29 3.17
C GLY A 239 -1.35 24.78 3.39
N VAL A 240 -1.69 24.25 4.56
CA VAL A 240 -1.79 22.80 4.80
C VAL A 240 -3.16 22.31 4.39
N LEU A 241 -3.19 21.33 3.49
CA LEU A 241 -4.41 20.73 2.97
C LEU A 241 -4.87 19.54 3.78
N ASN A 242 -3.93 18.69 4.19
CA ASN A 242 -4.22 17.44 4.88
C ASN A 242 -2.99 16.92 5.63
N VAL A 243 -3.24 16.15 6.68
CA VAL A 243 -2.22 15.33 7.35
C VAL A 243 -2.71 13.89 7.39
N SER A 244 -1.90 12.99 6.88
CA SER A 244 -2.14 11.55 6.88
C SER A 244 -1.27 10.90 7.95
N TYR A 245 -1.87 10.13 8.84
CA TYR A 245 -1.18 9.41 9.91
C TYR A 245 -1.13 7.92 9.59
N THR A 246 0.00 7.29 9.83
CA THR A 246 0.17 5.84 9.69
C THR A 246 -0.68 5.10 10.72
N SER A 247 -0.64 5.50 11.98
CA SER A 247 -1.40 4.90 13.10
C SER A 247 -2.92 5.01 12.93
N SER A 248 -3.43 6.06 12.28
CA SER A 248 -4.88 6.21 12.06
C SER A 248 -5.45 5.15 11.11
N ILE A 249 -4.62 4.48 10.35
CA ILE A 249 -5.06 3.40 9.44
C ILE A 249 -5.27 2.12 10.23
N GLU A 250 -4.39 1.80 11.18
CA GLU A 250 -4.55 0.68 12.11
C GLU A 250 -5.81 0.87 12.98
N GLY A 251 -5.98 2.04 13.60
CA GLY A 251 -7.15 2.34 14.44
C GLY A 251 -8.47 2.29 13.68
N ARG A 252 -8.52 2.77 12.43
CA ARG A 252 -9.74 2.68 11.60
C ARG A 252 -10.09 1.24 11.21
N LEU A 253 -9.09 0.37 11.07
CA LEU A 253 -9.32 -1.04 10.80
C LEU A 253 -9.89 -1.75 12.02
N ASP A 254 -9.40 -1.43 13.23
CA ASP A 254 -9.95 -1.95 14.48
C ASP A 254 -11.42 -1.54 14.69
N ASP A 255 -11.78 -0.33 14.32
CA ASP A 255 -13.16 0.18 14.41
C ASP A 255 -14.10 -0.43 13.35
N MET A 256 -13.56 -0.92 12.22
CA MET A 256 -14.35 -1.47 11.10
C MET A 256 -14.55 -2.99 11.19
N LEU A 257 -13.80 -3.70 12.04
CA LEU A 257 -13.76 -5.16 12.14
C LEU A 257 -14.27 -5.67 13.49
#